data_e5700cd4a997e911bcba711b0652d9df
#
_entry.id   e5700cd4a997e911bcba711b0652d9df
#
_cell.length_a   1.000
_cell.length_b   1.000
_cell.length_c   1.000
_cell.angle_alpha   90.00
_cell.angle_beta   90.00
_cell.angle_gamma   90.00
#
_symmetry.space_group_name_H-M   'P 1'
#
loop_
_entity.id
_entity.type
_entity.pdbx_description
1 polymer ?
#
loop_
_entity_poly.entity_id
_entity_poly.type
_entity_poly.pdbx_seq_one_letter_code
_entity_poly.pdbx_strand_id
1 'polypeptide(L)' 'MENEPLLVWVMEYYDSVADQKSLDLYKTEEMAQEDKRKLTADGTICDVLIYQRMVWQ' A
#
# COMPACT_ATOMS: atom_id res chain seq x y z
N MET A 1 23.28 -7.05 18.44
CA MET A 1 22.04 -6.37 18.12
C MET A 1 21.05 -7.32 17.50
N GLU A 2 19.83 -7.28 17.98
CA GLU A 2 18.83 -8.21 17.49
C GLU A 2 18.09 -7.66 16.29
N ASN A 3 17.83 -8.54 15.35
CA ASN A 3 16.98 -8.21 14.22
C ASN A 3 15.54 -8.51 14.60
N GLU A 4 14.70 -7.51 14.53
CA GLU A 4 13.29 -7.69 14.82
C GLU A 4 12.48 -7.51 13.55
N PRO A 5 11.45 -8.34 13.37
CA PRO A 5 10.57 -8.16 12.23
C PRO A 5 9.69 -6.93 12.44
N LEU A 6 9.52 -6.18 11.39
CA LEU A 6 8.60 -5.04 11.36
C LEU A 6 7.44 -5.40 10.47
N LEU A 7 6.24 -5.36 11.01
CA LEU A 7 5.04 -5.58 10.22
C LEU A 7 4.60 -4.27 9.59
N VAL A 8 4.46 -4.28 8.30
CA VAL A 8 3.98 -3.11 7.56
C VAL A 8 2.78 -3.51 6.71
N TRP A 9 1.95 -2.53 6.39
CA TRP A 9 0.85 -2.72 5.47
C TRP A 9 1.27 -2.23 4.11
N VAL A 10 0.98 -3.02 3.09
CA VAL A 10 1.38 -2.72 1.72
C VAL A 10 0.12 -2.51 0.91
N MET A 11 0.10 -1.45 0.10
CA MET A 11 -0.96 -1.23 -0.86
C MET A 11 -0.33 -1.22 -2.25
N GLU A 12 -0.69 -2.20 -3.07
CA GLU A 12 -0.29 -2.25 -4.47
C GLU A 12 -1.47 -1.81 -5.31
N TYR A 13 -1.19 -1.08 -6.36
CA TYR A 13 -2.26 -0.61 -7.23
C TYR A 13 -1.72 -0.29 -8.61
N TYR A 14 -2.65 -0.18 -9.55
CA TYR A 14 -2.33 0.24 -10.92
C TYR A 14 -2.76 1.68 -11.11
N ASP A 15 -1.82 2.51 -11.57
CA ASP A 15 -2.06 3.91 -11.88
C ASP A 15 -2.28 4.03 -13.37
N SER A 16 -3.52 4.29 -13.78
CA SER A 16 -3.86 4.34 -15.21
C SER A 16 -3.30 5.58 -15.90
N VAL A 17 -3.04 6.65 -15.16
CA VAL A 17 -2.45 7.86 -15.74
C VAL A 17 -0.99 7.62 -16.06
N ALA A 18 -0.26 7.03 -15.13
CA ALA A 18 1.16 6.71 -15.34
C ALA A 18 1.35 5.39 -16.11
N ASP A 19 0.30 4.59 -16.23
CA ASP A 19 0.32 3.28 -16.89
C ASP A 19 1.37 2.37 -16.26
N GLN A 20 1.34 2.28 -14.94
CA GLN A 20 2.29 1.44 -14.22
C GLN A 20 1.73 1.04 -12.87
N LYS A 21 2.28 -0.04 -12.31
CA LYS A 21 1.96 -0.46 -10.98
C LYS A 21 2.78 0.33 -9.98
N SER A 22 2.18 0.63 -8.85
CA SER A 22 2.82 1.36 -7.75
C SER A 22 2.57 0.64 -6.45
N LEU A 23 3.37 0.98 -5.46
CA LEU A 23 3.32 0.34 -4.16
C LEU A 23 3.64 1.37 -3.08
N ASP A 24 2.83 1.39 -2.02
CA ASP A 24 3.05 2.25 -0.87
C ASP A 24 3.03 1.44 0.41
N LEU A 25 3.77 1.90 1.40
CA LEU A 25 3.87 1.24 2.70
C LEU A 25 3.21 2.09 3.77
N TYR A 26 2.53 1.43 4.70
CA TYR A 26 1.82 2.08 5.79
C TYR A 26 2.08 1.37 7.10
N LYS A 27 2.00 2.11 8.20
CA LYS A 27 2.18 1.53 9.53
C LYS A 27 0.96 0.77 10.00
N THR A 28 -0.23 1.18 9.58
CA THR A 28 -1.48 0.56 10.00
C THR A 28 -2.37 0.32 8.81
N GLU A 29 -3.28 -0.63 8.97
CA GLU A 29 -4.27 -0.91 7.94
C GLU A 29 -5.19 0.29 7.71
N GLU A 30 -5.52 1.00 8.78
CA GLU A 30 -6.40 2.15 8.66
C GLU A 30 -5.81 3.21 7.74
N MET A 31 -4.51 3.44 7.84
CA MET A 31 -3.84 4.41 6.97
C MET A 31 -3.90 3.97 5.51
N ALA A 32 -3.69 2.67 5.27
CA ALA A 32 -3.76 2.13 3.92
C ALA A 32 -5.17 2.26 3.35
N GLN A 33 -6.19 1.92 4.14
CA GLN A 33 -7.58 1.99 3.69
C GLN A 33 -8.00 3.43 3.41
N GLU A 34 -7.54 4.37 4.23
CA GLU A 34 -7.87 5.77 4.02
C GLU A 34 -7.25 6.30 2.74
N ASP A 35 -5.98 5.96 2.48
CA ASP A 35 -5.32 6.36 1.25
C ASP A 35 -5.97 5.72 0.03
N LYS A 36 -6.36 4.44 0.15
CA LYS A 36 -7.09 3.77 -0.93
C LYS A 36 -8.33 4.56 -1.31
N ARG A 37 -9.07 5.01 -0.31
CA ARG A 37 -10.31 5.76 -0.57
C ARG A 37 -10.02 7.06 -1.32
N LYS A 38 -8.94 7.75 -0.92
CA LYS A 38 -8.55 9.00 -1.58
C LYS A 38 -8.05 8.76 -3.00
N LEU A 39 -7.20 7.75 -3.17
CA LEU A 39 -6.59 7.48 -4.46
C LEU A 39 -7.57 6.95 -5.49
N THR A 40 -8.60 6.21 -5.05
CA THR A 40 -9.57 5.63 -5.97
C THR A 40 -10.74 6.56 -6.24
N ALA A 41 -10.79 7.72 -5.60
CA ALA A 41 -11.95 8.61 -5.69
C ALA A 41 -12.23 9.10 -7.11
N ASP A 42 -11.18 9.33 -7.91
CA ASP A 42 -11.34 9.84 -9.27
C ASP A 42 -11.27 8.75 -10.34
N GLY A 43 -11.10 7.50 -9.94
CA GLY A 43 -11.08 6.38 -10.87
C GLY A 43 -9.78 6.15 -11.61
N THR A 44 -8.72 6.90 -11.32
CA THR A 44 -7.43 6.72 -11.99
C THR A 44 -6.63 5.57 -11.40
N ILE A 45 -6.92 5.20 -10.15
CA ILE A 45 -6.24 4.11 -9.46
C ILE A 45 -7.19 2.92 -9.38
N CYS A 46 -6.72 1.74 -9.75
CA CYS A 46 -7.52 0.53 -9.74
C CYS A 46 -6.67 -0.68 -9.37
N ASP A 47 -7.33 -1.85 -9.28
CA ASP A 47 -6.66 -3.11 -8.94
C ASP A 47 -5.90 -3.00 -7.63
N VAL A 48 -6.54 -2.41 -6.63
CA VAL A 48 -5.91 -2.16 -5.33
C VAL A 48 -5.89 -3.43 -4.51
N LEU A 49 -4.71 -3.77 -3.98
CA LEU A 49 -4.53 -4.90 -3.09
C LEU A 49 -3.83 -4.41 -1.83
N ILE A 50 -4.43 -4.68 -0.69
CA ILE A 50 -3.85 -4.31 0.61
C ILE A 50 -3.55 -5.59 1.38
N TYR A 51 -2.32 -5.72 1.84
CA TYR A 51 -1.91 -6.89 2.61
C TYR A 51 -0.80 -6.52 3.58
N GLN A 52 -0.56 -7.41 4.53
CA GLN A 52 0.45 -7.21 5.56
C GLN A 52 1.72 -7.95 5.16
N ARG A 53 2.85 -7.33 5.41
CA ARG A 53 4.14 -7.91 5.07
C ARG A 53 5.10 -7.74 6.23
N MET A 54 5.94 -8.75 6.44
CA MET A 54 6.99 -8.71 7.45
C MET A 54 8.29 -8.30 6.79
N VAL A 55 8.96 -7.31 7.37
CA VAL A 55 10.23 -6.81 6.88
C VAL A 55 11.25 -6.94 8.00
N TRP A 56 12.38 -7.54 7.70
CA TRP A 56 13.48 -7.67 8.65
C TRP A 56 14.37 -6.45 8.61
N GLN A 57 14.71 -5.97 9.77
CA GLN A 57 15.60 -4.81 9.89
C GLN A 57 17.01 -5.23 10.19
#